data_eb9be453413e3f1d415b2d14d71fe3b7
#
_entry.id   eb9be453413e3f1d415b2d14d71fe3b7
#
_cell.length_a   1.000
_cell.length_b   1.000
_cell.length_c   1.000
_cell.angle_alpha   90.00
_cell.angle_beta   90.00
_cell.angle_gamma   90.00
#
_symmetry.space_group_name_H-M   'P 1'
#
loop_
_entity.id
_entity.type
_entity.pdbx_description
1 polymer ?
#
loop_
_entity_poly.entity_id
_entity_poly.type
_entity_poly.pdbx_seq_one_letter_code
_entity_poly.pdbx_strand_id
1 'polypeptide(L)'
;MPLAEFNGKRPKVHPTAFVAPNATIIGDVEIGERSSVWYGTVIRADIAPVRIGRLTAVEDNCVVHGSRETIIGDEVIVGHAAVVHGCRIGNGAVIGTKAVVFSGAEIGERAIVAMGAVVLQDTKVEARTVVAGIPAKKIRELSDSEAKIITWGAQSYAELSQKYKEQNLE
;
A
#
# COMPACT_ATOMS: atom_id res chain seq x y z
N MET A 1 7.01 -18.29 9.12
CA MET A 1 5.66 -17.73 9.40
C MET A 1 5.65 -16.28 8.95
N PRO A 2 4.66 -15.84 8.18
CA PRO A 2 4.63 -14.47 7.67
C PRO A 2 4.43 -13.39 8.74
N LEU A 3 3.92 -13.73 9.93
CA LEU A 3 3.61 -12.79 11.00
C LEU A 3 4.56 -12.96 12.19
N ALA A 4 5.36 -11.94 12.50
CA ALA A 4 6.32 -11.94 13.59
C ALA A 4 6.00 -10.86 14.63
N GLU A 5 6.07 -11.24 15.92
CA GLU A 5 5.99 -10.29 17.02
C GLU A 5 7.32 -9.55 17.18
N PHE A 6 7.24 -8.25 17.53
CA PHE A 6 8.39 -7.44 17.91
C PHE A 6 8.03 -6.54 19.10
N ASN A 7 8.81 -6.60 20.18
CA ASN A 7 8.60 -5.83 21.42
C ASN A 7 7.16 -5.92 21.98
N GLY A 8 6.59 -7.12 22.02
CA GLY A 8 5.25 -7.37 22.53
C GLY A 8 4.11 -6.95 21.61
N LYS A 9 4.43 -6.46 20.41
CA LYS A 9 3.44 -6.09 19.39
C LYS A 9 3.43 -7.12 18.26
N ARG A 10 2.26 -7.72 18.04
CA ARG A 10 2.01 -8.71 17.00
C ARG A 10 1.11 -8.12 15.93
N PRO A 11 1.38 -8.40 14.64
CA PRO A 11 0.50 -7.96 13.55
C PRO A 11 -0.94 -8.42 13.74
N LYS A 12 -1.89 -7.49 13.55
CA LYS A 12 -3.33 -7.73 13.54
C LYS A 12 -3.82 -7.73 12.10
N VAL A 13 -4.20 -8.89 11.62
CA VAL A 13 -4.70 -9.08 10.25
C VAL A 13 -6.18 -9.42 10.34
N HIS A 14 -7.01 -8.69 9.59
CA HIS A 14 -8.44 -8.99 9.52
C HIS A 14 -8.66 -10.40 8.95
N PRO A 15 -9.61 -11.20 9.49
CA PRO A 15 -9.81 -12.60 9.05
C PRO A 15 -10.11 -12.78 7.56
N THR A 16 -10.65 -11.74 6.89
CA THR A 16 -10.91 -11.75 5.45
C THR A 16 -9.75 -11.24 4.60
N ALA A 17 -8.69 -10.70 5.22
CA ALA A 17 -7.51 -10.29 4.47
C ALA A 17 -6.68 -11.50 4.03
N PHE A 18 -5.99 -11.35 2.91
CA PHE A 18 -5.06 -12.34 2.37
C PHE A 18 -3.62 -11.92 2.68
N VAL A 19 -2.81 -12.88 3.13
CA VAL A 19 -1.37 -12.69 3.30
C VAL A 19 -0.66 -13.86 2.65
N ALA A 20 0.12 -13.58 1.61
CA ALA A 20 0.89 -14.62 0.92
C ALA A 20 1.86 -15.33 1.89
N PRO A 21 2.10 -16.64 1.72
CA PRO A 21 2.86 -17.46 2.69
C PRO A 21 4.34 -17.05 2.82
N ASN A 22 4.89 -16.35 1.83
CA ASN A 22 6.25 -15.81 1.86
C ASN A 22 6.33 -14.29 2.05
N ALA A 23 5.21 -13.62 2.34
CA ALA A 23 5.23 -12.24 2.83
C ALA A 23 5.80 -12.22 4.26
N THR A 24 6.38 -11.10 4.67
CA THR A 24 6.92 -10.93 6.02
C THR A 24 6.31 -9.71 6.67
N ILE A 25 5.58 -9.89 7.78
CA ILE A 25 4.91 -8.81 8.51
C ILE A 25 5.37 -8.82 9.96
N ILE A 26 5.94 -7.72 10.45
CA ILE A 26 6.61 -7.64 11.74
C ILE A 26 6.09 -6.46 12.56
N GLY A 27 5.77 -6.70 13.83
CA GLY A 27 5.52 -5.66 14.84
C GLY A 27 4.12 -5.05 14.80
N ASP A 28 4.02 -3.73 15.02
CA ASP A 28 2.77 -2.98 15.17
C ASP A 28 2.08 -2.69 13.83
N VAL A 29 1.59 -3.74 13.18
CA VAL A 29 0.89 -3.66 11.88
C VAL A 29 -0.58 -3.98 12.07
N GLU A 30 -1.47 -3.19 11.44
CA GLU A 30 -2.88 -3.50 11.28
C GLU A 30 -3.26 -3.54 9.80
N ILE A 31 -3.95 -4.61 9.38
CA ILE A 31 -4.40 -4.83 8.01
C ILE A 31 -5.91 -5.01 8.00
N GLY A 32 -6.60 -4.14 7.26
CA GLY A 32 -8.04 -4.06 7.20
C GLY A 32 -8.73 -5.16 6.40
N GLU A 33 -10.05 -5.11 6.41
CA GLU A 33 -10.95 -6.06 5.77
C GLU A 33 -10.69 -6.20 4.27
N ARG A 34 -10.64 -7.45 3.78
CA ARG A 34 -10.46 -7.82 2.36
C ARG A 34 -9.24 -7.19 1.69
N SER A 35 -8.28 -6.70 2.46
CA SER A 35 -6.99 -6.27 1.96
C SER A 35 -6.10 -7.45 1.65
N SER A 36 -5.06 -7.23 0.83
CA SER A 36 -4.17 -8.30 0.41
C SER A 36 -2.70 -7.86 0.44
N VAL A 37 -1.86 -8.74 0.96
CA VAL A 37 -0.40 -8.60 0.96
C VAL A 37 0.20 -9.75 0.16
N TRP A 38 0.83 -9.42 -0.95
CA TRP A 38 1.25 -10.38 -1.96
C TRP A 38 2.68 -10.88 -1.74
N TYR A 39 3.12 -11.75 -2.62
CA TYR A 39 4.34 -12.54 -2.45
C TYR A 39 5.61 -11.70 -2.33
N GLY A 40 6.48 -12.08 -1.41
CA GLY A 40 7.76 -11.41 -1.18
C GLY A 40 7.69 -10.02 -0.55
N THR A 41 6.48 -9.51 -0.25
CA THR A 41 6.30 -8.21 0.39
C THR A 41 6.76 -8.23 1.84
N VAL A 42 7.47 -7.16 2.25
CA VAL A 42 7.93 -6.95 3.62
C VAL A 42 7.26 -5.73 4.23
N ILE A 43 6.51 -5.93 5.31
CA ILE A 43 5.92 -4.86 6.13
C ILE A 43 6.55 -4.92 7.52
N ARG A 44 7.35 -3.92 7.87
CA ARG A 44 8.11 -3.92 9.11
C ARG A 44 7.79 -2.69 9.97
N ALA A 45 7.09 -2.90 11.07
CA ALA A 45 6.65 -1.88 12.03
C ALA A 45 7.37 -2.05 13.38
N ASP A 46 8.68 -2.08 13.34
CA ASP A 46 9.57 -2.23 14.49
C ASP A 46 9.93 -0.89 15.13
N ILE A 47 9.87 0.22 14.39
CA ILE A 47 10.13 1.58 14.87
C ILE A 47 8.83 2.35 15.05
N ALA A 48 7.98 2.38 14.03
CA ALA A 48 6.72 3.11 14.02
C ALA A 48 5.57 2.25 13.47
N PRO A 49 4.30 2.53 13.84
CA PRO A 49 3.16 1.75 13.41
C PRO A 49 2.94 1.79 11.90
N VAL A 50 2.36 0.69 11.35
CA VAL A 50 1.84 0.61 9.99
C VAL A 50 0.34 0.28 10.04
N ARG A 51 -0.47 1.09 9.38
CA ARG A 51 -1.93 0.93 9.31
C ARG A 51 -2.35 0.85 7.85
N ILE A 52 -2.98 -0.25 7.47
CA ILE A 52 -3.47 -0.51 6.12
C ILE A 52 -4.99 -0.64 6.20
N GLY A 53 -5.70 0.17 5.44
CA GLY A 53 -7.14 0.19 5.37
C GLY A 53 -7.73 -1.07 4.75
N ARG A 54 -9.02 -1.02 4.42
CA ARG A 54 -9.76 -2.13 3.79
C ARG A 54 -9.64 -2.09 2.26
N LEU A 55 -9.87 -3.25 1.60
CA LEU A 55 -9.84 -3.39 0.14
C LEU A 55 -8.52 -2.87 -0.50
N THR A 56 -7.43 -2.85 0.26
CA THR A 56 -6.13 -2.33 -0.16
C THR A 56 -5.21 -3.48 -0.56
N ALA A 57 -4.62 -3.37 -1.73
CA ALA A 57 -3.64 -4.34 -2.23
C ALA A 57 -2.21 -3.80 -2.06
N VAL A 58 -1.35 -4.57 -1.38
CA VAL A 58 0.10 -4.35 -1.36
C VAL A 58 0.72 -5.49 -2.17
N GLU A 59 1.09 -5.17 -3.40
CA GLU A 59 1.49 -6.16 -4.40
C GLU A 59 2.89 -6.76 -4.12
N ASP A 60 3.31 -7.65 -5.01
CA ASP A 60 4.52 -8.46 -4.82
C ASP A 60 5.79 -7.62 -4.64
N ASN A 61 6.67 -8.08 -3.75
CA ASN A 61 7.99 -7.51 -3.48
C ASN A 61 7.99 -6.04 -3.01
N CYS A 62 6.88 -5.56 -2.47
CA CYS A 62 6.80 -4.23 -1.88
C CYS A 62 7.55 -4.18 -0.54
N VAL A 63 8.00 -2.97 -0.17
CA VAL A 63 8.57 -2.68 1.15
C VAL A 63 7.77 -1.58 1.81
N VAL A 64 7.21 -1.86 2.99
CA VAL A 64 6.51 -0.89 3.83
C VAL A 64 7.23 -0.79 5.17
N HIS A 65 7.81 0.39 5.45
CA HIS A 65 8.55 0.63 6.68
C HIS A 65 8.60 2.13 6.97
N GLY A 66 9.08 2.56 8.11
CA GLY A 66 9.37 3.96 8.38
C GLY A 66 9.76 4.25 9.83
N SER A 67 10.41 5.39 10.03
CA SER A 67 10.66 5.97 11.36
C SER A 67 9.48 6.82 11.87
N ARG A 68 8.49 7.06 11.02
CA ARG A 68 7.20 7.69 11.34
C ARG A 68 6.08 6.69 11.00
N GLU A 69 4.90 6.89 11.59
CA GLU A 69 3.72 6.11 11.26
C GLU A 69 3.46 6.10 9.75
N THR A 70 3.20 4.91 9.20
CA THR A 70 2.77 4.73 7.82
C THR A 70 1.28 4.43 7.80
N ILE A 71 0.50 5.27 7.11
CA ILE A 71 -0.93 5.07 6.92
C ILE A 71 -1.20 4.89 5.43
N ILE A 72 -1.78 3.75 5.09
CA ILE A 72 -2.29 3.44 3.75
C ILE A 72 -3.80 3.32 3.88
N GLY A 73 -4.53 4.18 3.19
CA GLY A 73 -5.99 4.26 3.27
C GLY A 73 -6.72 3.05 2.70
N ASP A 74 -8.03 3.20 2.52
CA ASP A 74 -8.91 2.21 1.90
C ASP A 74 -8.77 2.22 0.38
N GLU A 75 -8.98 1.06 -0.26
CA GLU A 75 -9.02 0.90 -1.73
C GLU A 75 -7.73 1.37 -2.43
N VAL A 76 -6.59 1.36 -1.73
CA VAL A 76 -5.28 1.73 -2.28
C VAL A 76 -4.66 0.55 -3.01
N ILE A 77 -3.98 0.84 -4.13
CA ILE A 77 -3.13 -0.14 -4.81
C ILE A 77 -1.68 0.31 -4.66
N VAL A 78 -0.87 -0.50 -3.98
CA VAL A 78 0.58 -0.36 -3.91
C VAL A 78 1.18 -1.36 -4.88
N GLY A 79 1.60 -0.88 -6.04
CA GLY A 79 2.07 -1.68 -7.17
C GLY A 79 3.40 -2.39 -6.90
N HIS A 80 3.65 -3.46 -7.66
CA HIS A 80 4.80 -4.36 -7.48
C HIS A 80 6.12 -3.64 -7.23
N ALA A 81 6.87 -4.12 -6.25
CA ALA A 81 8.18 -3.61 -5.86
C ALA A 81 8.22 -2.11 -5.47
N ALA A 82 7.09 -1.51 -5.11
CA ALA A 82 7.06 -0.15 -4.60
C ALA A 82 7.61 -0.07 -3.17
N VAL A 83 8.11 1.10 -2.79
CA VAL A 83 8.58 1.40 -1.44
C VAL A 83 7.70 2.48 -0.83
N VAL A 84 7.09 2.18 0.31
CA VAL A 84 6.25 3.10 1.09
C VAL A 84 6.90 3.27 2.45
N HIS A 85 7.41 4.48 2.71
CA HIS A 85 8.25 4.72 3.89
C HIS A 85 7.76 5.91 4.71
N GLY A 86 7.15 5.65 5.90
CA GLY A 86 6.80 6.67 6.88
C GLY A 86 5.91 7.80 6.37
N CYS A 87 4.88 7.50 5.58
CA CYS A 87 4.07 8.47 4.85
C CYS A 87 2.56 8.19 5.01
N ARG A 88 1.73 9.11 4.50
CA ARG A 88 0.27 8.96 4.46
C ARG A 88 -0.21 8.85 3.02
N ILE A 89 -0.99 7.81 2.74
CA ILE A 89 -1.59 7.56 1.42
C ILE A 89 -3.10 7.59 1.58
N GLY A 90 -3.75 8.53 0.88
CA GLY A 90 -5.20 8.70 0.89
C GLY A 90 -5.95 7.58 0.19
N ASN A 91 -7.26 7.48 0.48
CA ASN A 91 -8.13 6.44 -0.06
C ASN A 91 -8.14 6.44 -1.60
N GLY A 92 -8.18 5.24 -2.18
CA GLY A 92 -8.24 5.07 -3.63
C GLY A 92 -7.00 5.56 -4.39
N ALA A 93 -5.90 5.88 -3.72
CA ALA A 93 -4.66 6.27 -4.39
C ALA A 93 -3.96 5.05 -5.02
N VAL A 94 -3.14 5.33 -6.02
CA VAL A 94 -2.30 4.30 -6.67
C VAL A 94 -0.83 4.69 -6.53
N ILE A 95 -0.05 3.82 -5.95
CA ILE A 95 1.40 3.89 -5.95
C ILE A 95 1.88 2.92 -7.03
N GLY A 96 2.36 3.45 -8.14
CA GLY A 96 2.73 2.64 -9.30
C GLY A 96 3.90 1.70 -9.02
N THR A 97 4.01 0.67 -9.86
CA THR A 97 5.12 -0.30 -9.84
C THR A 97 6.48 0.38 -9.70
N LYS A 98 7.31 -0.06 -8.75
CA LYS A 98 8.64 0.49 -8.45
C LYS A 98 8.68 1.97 -8.06
N ALA A 99 7.55 2.58 -7.72
CA ALA A 99 7.55 3.93 -7.18
C ALA A 99 8.06 3.96 -5.74
N VAL A 100 8.61 5.09 -5.32
CA VAL A 100 9.07 5.34 -3.96
C VAL A 100 8.30 6.52 -3.38
N VAL A 101 7.68 6.33 -2.22
CA VAL A 101 7.05 7.40 -1.44
C VAL A 101 7.78 7.50 -0.10
N PHE A 102 8.45 8.63 0.14
CA PHE A 102 9.36 8.76 1.27
C PHE A 102 8.75 9.49 2.46
N SER A 103 9.48 9.50 3.58
CA SER A 103 9.02 9.92 4.92
C SER A 103 8.32 11.27 4.92
N GLY A 104 7.17 11.34 5.58
CA GLY A 104 6.38 12.55 5.73
C GLY A 104 5.63 12.98 4.47
N ALA A 105 5.77 12.25 3.36
CA ALA A 105 4.95 12.54 2.17
C ALA A 105 3.47 12.27 2.44
N GLU A 106 2.62 13.10 1.86
CA GLU A 106 1.16 12.98 1.91
C GLU A 106 0.62 12.82 0.48
N ILE A 107 0.09 11.66 0.18
CA ILE A 107 -0.55 11.37 -1.12
C ILE A 107 -2.05 11.56 -0.95
N GLY A 108 -2.62 12.52 -1.69
CA GLY A 108 -4.05 12.84 -1.63
C GLY A 108 -4.93 11.71 -2.14
N GLU A 109 -6.21 11.75 -1.77
CA GLU A 109 -7.22 10.78 -2.20
C GLU A 109 -7.25 10.64 -3.72
N ARG A 110 -7.28 9.39 -4.22
CA ARG A 110 -7.32 9.07 -5.65
C ARG A 110 -6.17 9.68 -6.46
N ALA A 111 -5.08 10.08 -5.84
CA ALA A 111 -3.90 10.48 -6.59
C ALA A 111 -3.16 9.26 -7.15
N ILE A 112 -2.45 9.45 -8.25
CA ILE A 112 -1.60 8.43 -8.86
C ILE A 112 -0.15 8.88 -8.78
N VAL A 113 0.67 8.11 -8.12
CA VAL A 113 2.13 8.16 -8.26
C VAL A 113 2.51 7.20 -9.36
N ALA A 114 2.98 7.71 -10.50
CA ALA A 114 3.29 6.90 -11.67
C ALA A 114 4.40 5.88 -11.38
N MET A 115 4.44 4.81 -12.17
CA MET A 115 5.47 3.78 -12.04
C MET A 115 6.89 4.37 -12.09
N GLY A 116 7.78 3.91 -11.21
CA GLY A 116 9.16 4.38 -11.13
C GLY A 116 9.35 5.81 -10.61
N ALA A 117 8.29 6.51 -10.23
CA ALA A 117 8.39 7.87 -9.70
C ALA A 117 8.92 7.88 -8.26
N VAL A 118 9.59 8.96 -7.87
CA VAL A 118 10.11 9.17 -6.50
C VAL A 118 9.50 10.41 -5.89
N VAL A 119 8.60 10.21 -4.92
CA VAL A 119 8.04 11.28 -4.09
C VAL A 119 8.97 11.50 -2.91
N LEU A 120 9.58 12.68 -2.87
CA LEU A 120 10.56 13.03 -1.85
C LEU A 120 9.90 13.26 -0.49
N GLN A 121 10.77 13.36 0.53
CA GLN A 121 10.37 13.63 1.91
C GLN A 121 9.47 14.87 2.02
N ASP A 122 8.46 14.79 2.90
CA ASP A 122 7.53 15.87 3.25
C ASP A 122 6.79 16.51 2.03
N THR A 123 6.77 15.82 0.88
CA THR A 123 6.06 16.28 -0.32
C THR A 123 4.56 16.04 -0.17
N LYS A 124 3.75 17.05 -0.56
CA LYS A 124 2.28 16.91 -0.65
C LYS A 124 1.86 16.75 -2.11
N VAL A 125 1.17 15.67 -2.39
CA VAL A 125 0.52 15.38 -3.67
C VAL A 125 -0.98 15.61 -3.50
N GLU A 126 -1.53 16.52 -4.29
CA GLU A 126 -2.96 16.86 -4.23
C GLU A 126 -3.84 15.67 -4.61
N ALA A 127 -5.07 15.65 -4.06
CA ALA A 127 -6.06 14.65 -4.44
C ALA A 127 -6.35 14.69 -5.95
N ARG A 128 -6.65 13.53 -6.54
CA ARG A 128 -7.04 13.40 -7.96
C ARG A 128 -6.00 13.96 -8.93
N THR A 129 -4.71 13.86 -8.61
CA THR A 129 -3.62 14.25 -9.50
C THR A 129 -2.74 13.07 -9.86
N VAL A 130 -2.12 13.16 -11.02
CA VAL A 130 -1.09 12.22 -11.48
C VAL A 130 0.27 12.90 -11.38
N VAL A 131 1.18 12.28 -10.60
CA VAL A 131 2.56 12.73 -10.48
C VAL A 131 3.52 11.70 -11.06
N ALA A 132 4.61 12.15 -11.69
CA ALA A 132 5.62 11.28 -12.29
C ALA A 132 7.02 11.88 -12.22
N GLY A 133 8.05 11.04 -12.42
CA GLY A 133 9.46 11.45 -12.52
C GLY A 133 10.22 11.34 -11.21
N ILE A 134 11.51 11.75 -11.26
CA ILE A 134 12.46 11.76 -10.14
C ILE A 134 13.13 13.14 -10.10
N PRO A 135 12.74 14.02 -9.17
CA PRO A 135 11.63 13.90 -8.23
C PRO A 135 10.27 13.96 -8.92
N ALA A 136 9.26 13.33 -8.31
CA ALA A 136 7.89 13.32 -8.81
C ALA A 136 7.30 14.73 -8.87
N LYS A 137 6.70 15.07 -10.00
CA LYS A 137 6.01 16.34 -10.24
C LYS A 137 4.63 16.08 -10.82
N LYS A 138 3.69 16.98 -10.56
CA LYS A 138 2.35 16.93 -11.14
C LYS A 138 2.45 17.05 -12.65
N ILE A 139 1.84 16.10 -13.36
CA ILE A 139 1.77 16.08 -14.82
C ILE A 139 0.36 16.38 -15.34
N ARG A 140 -0.67 16.03 -14.59
CA ARG A 140 -2.07 16.30 -14.94
C ARG A 140 -3.04 15.99 -13.81
N GLU A 141 -4.28 16.34 -13.99
CA GLU A 141 -5.39 15.85 -13.17
C GLU A 141 -5.79 14.41 -13.55
N LEU A 142 -6.42 13.72 -12.62
CA LEU A 142 -7.04 12.41 -12.85
C LEU A 142 -8.42 12.60 -13.48
N SER A 143 -8.71 11.88 -14.55
CA SER A 143 -10.03 11.85 -15.16
C SER A 143 -11.01 10.97 -14.37
N ASP A 144 -12.33 11.20 -14.55
CA ASP A 144 -13.36 10.38 -13.89
C ASP A 144 -13.37 8.93 -14.39
N SER A 145 -13.00 8.69 -15.64
CA SER A 145 -12.86 7.35 -16.18
C SER A 145 -11.72 6.59 -15.52
N GLU A 146 -10.58 7.22 -15.29
CA GLU A 146 -9.45 6.61 -14.57
C GLU A 146 -9.78 6.34 -13.11
N ALA A 147 -10.49 7.26 -12.43
CA ALA A 147 -10.94 7.04 -11.06
C ALA A 147 -11.82 5.79 -10.93
N LYS A 148 -12.70 5.53 -11.89
CA LYS A 148 -13.53 4.30 -11.94
C LYS A 148 -12.66 3.05 -12.14
N ILE A 149 -11.64 3.12 -13.01
CA ILE A 149 -10.70 2.00 -13.25
C ILE A 149 -9.93 1.66 -11.97
N ILE A 150 -9.49 2.66 -11.20
CA ILE A 150 -8.79 2.44 -9.94
C ILE A 150 -9.68 1.71 -8.94
N THR A 151 -10.92 2.18 -8.74
CA THR A 151 -11.89 1.54 -7.84
C THR A 151 -12.14 0.09 -8.26
N TRP A 152 -12.35 -0.16 -9.55
CA TRP A 152 -12.50 -1.50 -10.09
C TRP A 152 -11.25 -2.36 -9.84
N GLY A 153 -10.03 -1.79 -10.01
CA GLY A 153 -8.77 -2.47 -9.76
C GLY A 153 -8.65 -2.94 -8.31
N ALA A 154 -8.93 -2.08 -7.33
CA ALA A 154 -8.90 -2.43 -5.91
C ALA A 154 -9.90 -3.56 -5.58
N GLN A 155 -11.13 -3.48 -6.10
CA GLN A 155 -12.14 -4.53 -5.94
C GLN A 155 -11.69 -5.84 -6.57
N SER A 156 -11.10 -5.80 -7.76
CA SER A 156 -10.59 -6.99 -8.46
C SER A 156 -9.50 -7.69 -7.66
N TYR A 157 -8.59 -6.94 -7.03
CA TYR A 157 -7.59 -7.52 -6.12
C TYR A 157 -8.23 -8.15 -4.87
N ALA A 158 -9.24 -7.50 -4.31
CA ALA A 158 -9.98 -8.06 -3.18
C ALA A 158 -10.69 -9.37 -3.56
N GLU A 159 -11.27 -9.47 -4.75
CA GLU A 159 -11.88 -10.71 -5.26
C GLU A 159 -10.83 -11.79 -5.58
N LEU A 160 -9.74 -11.39 -6.22
CA LEU A 160 -8.64 -12.30 -6.52
C LEU A 160 -8.06 -12.90 -5.24
N SER A 161 -7.85 -12.10 -4.22
CA SER A 161 -7.31 -12.55 -2.94
C SER A 161 -8.20 -13.61 -2.26
N GLN A 162 -9.53 -13.51 -2.38
CA GLN A 162 -10.44 -14.54 -1.85
C GLN A 162 -10.29 -15.87 -2.60
N LYS A 163 -10.10 -15.82 -3.93
CA LYS A 163 -9.82 -17.04 -4.71
C LYS A 163 -8.53 -17.73 -4.29
N TYR A 164 -7.50 -16.95 -3.91
CA TYR A 164 -6.26 -17.49 -3.36
C TYR A 164 -6.48 -18.17 -2.00
N LYS A 165 -7.30 -17.57 -1.13
CA LYS A 165 -7.68 -18.18 0.15
C LYS A 165 -8.46 -19.49 -0.05
N GLU A 166 -9.45 -19.49 -0.94
CA GLU A 166 -10.25 -20.70 -1.28
C GLU A 166 -9.37 -21.85 -1.79
N GLN A 167 -8.25 -21.55 -2.43
CA GLN A 167 -7.28 -22.52 -2.93
C GLN A 167 -6.16 -22.86 -1.93
N ASN A 168 -6.23 -22.33 -0.69
CA ASN A 168 -5.22 -22.51 0.37
C ASN A 168 -3.81 -22.06 -0.05
N LEU A 169 -3.73 -20.92 -0.73
CA LEU A 169 -2.47 -20.31 -1.18
C LEU A 169 -1.97 -19.18 -0.24
N GLU A 170 -2.44 -19.15 1.02
CA GLU A 170 -2.05 -18.19 2.08
C GLU A 170 -1.12 -18.79 3.14
#